data_6045ca1c057d5d0377ed2a2ecce4bb99
#
_entry.id   6045ca1c057d5d0377ed2a2ecce4bb99
#
_cell.length_a   1.000
_cell.length_b   1.000
_cell.length_c   1.000
_cell.angle_alpha   90.00
_cell.angle_beta   90.00
_cell.angle_gamma   90.00
#
_symmetry.space_group_name_H-M   'P 1'
#
loop_
_entity.id
_entity.type
_entity.pdbx_description
1 polymer ?
#
loop_
_entity_poly.entity_id
_entity_poly.type
_entity_poly.pdbx_seq_one_letter_code
_entity_poly.pdbx_strand_id
1 'polypeptide(L)'
;METLTETPVGATEAQQEIVFQSMDDLNLDKYDNILELDEAEYPQFTLAKNKARFLRMVSWYRTKEEWIEVAPLSGVNKLFKRQTKELEGIRANKMDYEMELETGTLTPSQRSYRKDELKMCKVHEKMAVHLISKLQVKIKSGRR
;
A
#
# COMPACT_ATOMS: atom_id res chain seq x y z
N MET A 1 11.29 -6.23 34.71
CA MET A 1 11.32 -6.58 34.41
C MET A 1 11.26 -6.89 33.88
N GLU A 2 11.19 -6.60 33.19
CA GLU A 2 11.26 -6.87 32.68
C GLU A 2 10.99 -6.80 32.08
N THR A 3 11.09 -6.63 32.13
CA THR A 3 11.01 -6.75 31.60
C THR A 3 10.77 -7.03 31.00
N LEU A 4 10.87 -6.86 30.99
CA LEU A 4 10.79 -7.24 30.43
C LEU A 4 10.56 -7.58 29.99
N THR A 5 10.55 -7.58 30.00
CA THR A 5 10.48 -8.03 29.52
C THR A 5 10.46 -8.65 29.03
N GLU A 6 10.54 -8.78 28.96
CA GLU A 6 10.53 -9.34 28.41
C GLU A 6 10.23 -9.71 27.79
N THR A 7 10.25 -9.78 27.78
CA THR A 7 10.00 -10.13 27.10
C THR A 7 9.89 -10.67 26.57
N PRO A 8 9.98 -10.77 26.64
CA PRO A 8 9.83 -11.12 26.03
C PRO A 8 9.77 -11.58 25.61
N VAL A 9 9.62 -11.53 25.77
CA VAL A 9 9.57 -11.87 25.16
C VAL A 9 9.72 -12.19 24.47
N GLY A 10 9.66 -12.14 24.19
CA GLY A 10 9.78 -12.60 23.63
C GLY A 10 10.02 -12.54 22.77
N ALA A 11 9.64 -12.65 22.59
CA ALA A 11 9.91 -12.56 21.58
C ALA A 11 10.30 -11.99 20.70
N THR A 12 10.80 -11.95 20.47
CA THR A 12 10.86 -11.33 20.01
C THR A 12 10.47 -9.86 19.88
N GLU A 13 10.95 -8.94 20.72
CA GLU A 13 10.65 -7.54 20.72
C GLU A 13 11.29 -6.81 19.54
N ALA A 14 12.47 -7.21 19.17
CA ALA A 14 13.16 -6.63 18.02
C ALA A 14 12.35 -6.82 16.73
N GLN A 15 11.73 -7.97 16.60
CA GLN A 15 10.87 -8.23 15.45
C GLN A 15 9.64 -7.36 15.48
N GLN A 16 9.09 -7.14 16.66
CA GLN A 16 7.91 -6.29 16.80
C GLN A 16 8.22 -4.85 16.42
N GLU A 17 9.38 -4.36 16.76
CA GLU A 17 9.78 -3.01 16.40
C GLU A 17 9.86 -2.83 14.90
N ILE A 18 10.43 -3.81 14.20
CA ILE A 18 10.52 -3.75 12.76
C ILE A 18 9.12 -3.76 12.13
N VAL A 19 8.25 -4.61 12.65
CA VAL A 19 6.90 -4.81 12.14
C VAL A 19 6.06 -3.56 12.28
N PHE A 20 6.26 -2.79 13.37
CA PHE A 20 5.45 -1.62 13.66
C PHE A 20 6.08 -0.30 13.25
N GLN A 21 7.02 -0.36 12.33
CA GLN A 21 7.63 0.84 11.80
C GLN A 21 6.56 1.76 11.19
N SER A 22 6.67 3.05 11.50
CA SER A 22 5.73 4.05 10.97
C SER A 22 5.98 4.30 9.49
N MET A 23 4.91 4.56 8.72
CA MET A 23 5.05 4.94 7.32
C MET A 23 5.82 6.26 7.16
N ASP A 24 5.75 7.13 8.17
CA ASP A 24 6.52 8.37 8.14
C ASP A 24 8.02 8.11 8.13
N ASP A 25 8.44 6.98 8.69
CA ASP A 25 9.83 6.59 8.78
C ASP A 25 10.25 5.65 7.66
N LEU A 26 9.32 5.28 6.78
CA LEU A 26 9.61 4.32 5.73
C LEU A 26 10.23 5.00 4.52
N ASN A 27 11.24 4.36 3.98
CA ASN A 27 11.72 4.68 2.65
C ASN A 27 10.80 3.98 1.67
N LEU A 28 9.90 4.74 1.06
CA LEU A 28 8.92 4.17 0.14
C LEU A 28 9.55 3.52 -1.09
N ASP A 29 10.80 3.85 -1.40
CA ASP A 29 11.51 3.20 -2.50
C ASP A 29 11.67 1.71 -2.29
N LYS A 30 11.70 1.26 -1.03
CA LYS A 30 11.69 -0.16 -0.71
C LYS A 30 10.45 -0.86 -1.24
N TYR A 31 9.39 -0.10 -1.46
CA TYR A 31 8.08 -0.65 -1.82
C TYR A 31 7.75 -0.43 -3.29
N ASP A 32 8.76 -0.18 -4.13
CA ASP A 32 8.51 -0.01 -5.56
C ASP A 32 7.75 -1.20 -6.13
N ASN A 33 8.01 -2.41 -5.61
CA ASN A 33 7.19 -3.55 -5.94
C ASN A 33 6.71 -4.21 -4.65
N ILE A 34 5.72 -3.58 -4.05
CA ILE A 34 5.18 -4.01 -2.77
C ILE A 34 4.60 -5.43 -2.84
N LEU A 35 4.23 -5.86 -4.04
CA LEU A 35 3.62 -7.19 -4.23
C LEU A 35 4.64 -8.31 -4.11
N GLU A 36 5.94 -8.00 -4.16
CA GLU A 36 7.00 -8.99 -3.99
C GLU A 36 7.48 -9.12 -2.55
N LEU A 37 6.96 -8.27 -1.65
CA LEU A 37 7.36 -8.32 -0.25
C LEU A 37 6.75 -9.52 0.47
N ASP A 38 7.48 -10.03 1.46
CA ASP A 38 6.94 -11.02 2.39
C ASP A 38 6.02 -10.31 3.41
N GLU A 39 5.14 -11.08 4.01
CA GLU A 39 4.21 -10.55 5.01
C GLU A 39 4.91 -9.78 6.13
N ALA A 40 6.06 -10.25 6.54
CA ALA A 40 6.82 -9.62 7.63
C ALA A 40 7.32 -8.22 7.25
N GLU A 41 7.38 -7.93 5.95
CA GLU A 41 7.87 -6.65 5.44
C GLU A 41 6.74 -5.68 5.14
N TYR A 42 5.49 -6.09 5.31
CA TYR A 42 4.35 -5.24 4.98
C TYR A 42 4.25 -4.04 5.93
N PRO A 43 3.77 -2.89 5.44
CA PRO A 43 3.52 -1.75 6.31
C PRO A 43 2.50 -2.12 7.39
N GLN A 44 2.62 -1.51 8.55
CA GLN A 44 1.72 -1.79 9.66
C GLN A 44 0.67 -0.68 9.75
N PHE A 45 -0.54 -1.08 10.12
CA PHE A 45 -1.66 -0.16 10.25
C PHE A 45 -2.19 -0.20 11.67
N THR A 46 -2.62 0.96 12.16
CA THR A 46 -3.18 1.08 13.50
C THR A 46 -4.53 0.38 13.58
N LEU A 47 -5.35 0.51 12.53
CA LEU A 47 -6.69 -0.04 12.53
C LEU A 47 -6.72 -1.41 11.87
N ALA A 48 -7.34 -2.38 12.55
CA ALA A 48 -7.44 -3.74 12.03
C ALA A 48 -8.16 -3.78 10.67
N LYS A 49 -9.18 -2.92 10.50
CA LYS A 49 -9.90 -2.88 9.22
C LYS A 49 -8.99 -2.47 8.06
N ASN A 50 -8.02 -1.61 8.33
CA ASN A 50 -7.08 -1.17 7.28
C ASN A 50 -6.07 -2.25 6.96
N LYS A 51 -5.64 -3.01 7.95
CA LYS A 51 -4.80 -4.16 7.69
C LYS A 51 -5.52 -5.16 6.77
N ALA A 52 -6.78 -5.43 7.07
CA ALA A 52 -7.59 -6.35 6.24
C ALA A 52 -7.77 -5.81 4.82
N ARG A 53 -8.02 -4.50 4.69
CA ARG A 53 -8.12 -3.86 3.36
C ARG A 53 -6.84 -4.01 2.58
N PHE A 54 -5.71 -3.76 3.24
CA PHE A 54 -4.40 -3.87 2.61
C PHE A 54 -4.16 -5.28 2.07
N LEU A 55 -4.46 -6.29 2.88
CA LEU A 55 -4.27 -7.67 2.45
C LEU A 55 -5.16 -8.03 1.26
N ARG A 56 -6.39 -7.55 1.26
CA ARG A 56 -7.28 -7.75 0.11
C ARG A 56 -6.75 -7.06 -1.14
N MET A 57 -6.20 -5.86 -0.98
CA MET A 57 -5.61 -5.12 -2.10
C MET A 57 -4.42 -5.87 -2.69
N VAL A 58 -3.53 -6.36 -1.84
CA VAL A 58 -2.38 -7.15 -2.29
C VAL A 58 -2.83 -8.35 -3.10
N SER A 59 -3.82 -9.07 -2.57
CA SER A 59 -4.36 -10.25 -3.24
C SER A 59 -4.95 -9.90 -4.62
N TRP A 60 -5.70 -8.80 -4.68
CA TRP A 60 -6.32 -8.37 -5.94
C TRP A 60 -5.25 -8.00 -6.98
N TYR A 61 -4.23 -7.21 -6.56
CA TYR A 61 -3.18 -6.80 -7.48
C TYR A 61 -2.35 -7.97 -7.97
N ARG A 62 -2.04 -8.92 -7.09
CA ARG A 62 -1.31 -10.13 -7.49
C ARG A 62 -2.10 -10.94 -8.52
N THR A 63 -3.40 -11.08 -8.29
CA THR A 63 -4.27 -11.78 -9.23
C THR A 63 -4.27 -11.09 -10.59
N LYS A 64 -4.33 -9.76 -10.59
CA LYS A 64 -4.32 -9.01 -11.85
C LYS A 64 -2.99 -9.10 -12.58
N GLU A 65 -1.89 -9.13 -11.84
CA GLU A 65 -0.57 -9.33 -12.47
C GLU A 65 -0.50 -10.65 -13.22
N GLU A 66 -1.01 -11.69 -12.59
CA GLU A 66 -1.06 -13.02 -13.23
C GLU A 66 -1.98 -13.01 -14.44
N TRP A 67 -3.13 -12.37 -14.30
CA TRP A 67 -4.11 -12.30 -15.37
C TRP A 67 -3.55 -11.60 -16.62
N ILE A 68 -2.75 -10.55 -16.44
CA ILE A 68 -2.17 -9.79 -17.56
C ILE A 68 -1.39 -10.71 -18.52
N GLU A 69 -0.75 -11.74 -17.99
CA GLU A 69 0.06 -12.65 -18.82
C GLU A 69 -0.76 -13.34 -19.90
N VAL A 70 -2.02 -13.63 -19.63
CA VAL A 70 -2.88 -14.41 -20.54
C VAL A 70 -4.08 -13.62 -21.05
N ALA A 71 -4.20 -12.36 -20.65
CA ALA A 71 -5.39 -11.57 -20.96
C ALA A 71 -5.43 -11.12 -22.40
N PRO A 72 -6.63 -10.99 -23.00
CA PRO A 72 -6.76 -10.40 -24.33
C PRO A 72 -6.45 -8.91 -24.27
N LEU A 73 -5.94 -8.37 -25.37
CA LEU A 73 -5.54 -6.97 -25.45
C LEU A 73 -6.69 -6.02 -25.09
N SER A 74 -7.91 -6.34 -25.51
CA SER A 74 -9.08 -5.52 -25.18
C SER A 74 -9.29 -5.41 -23.67
N GLY A 75 -9.12 -6.52 -22.94
CA GLY A 75 -9.24 -6.53 -21.50
C GLY A 75 -8.13 -5.75 -20.82
N VAL A 76 -6.91 -5.89 -21.35
CA VAL A 76 -5.75 -5.14 -20.83
C VAL A 76 -5.98 -3.63 -20.99
N ASN A 77 -6.46 -3.20 -22.15
CA ASN A 77 -6.77 -1.78 -22.39
C ASN A 77 -7.83 -1.25 -21.44
N LYS A 78 -8.87 -2.04 -21.19
CA LYS A 78 -9.93 -1.63 -20.25
C LYS A 78 -9.39 -1.48 -18.84
N LEU A 79 -8.59 -2.43 -18.41
CA LEU A 79 -8.01 -2.38 -17.06
C LEU A 79 -7.05 -1.19 -16.94
N PHE A 80 -6.27 -0.93 -17.99
CA PHE A 80 -5.35 0.22 -18.01
C PHE A 80 -6.11 1.53 -17.78
N LYS A 81 -7.21 1.73 -18.50
CA LYS A 81 -8.02 2.95 -18.34
C LYS A 81 -8.60 3.08 -16.94
N ARG A 82 -9.12 1.97 -16.42
CA ARG A 82 -9.70 1.97 -15.06
C ARG A 82 -8.65 2.26 -14.00
N GLN A 83 -7.48 1.64 -14.11
CA GLN A 83 -6.41 1.84 -13.13
C GLN A 83 -5.84 3.25 -13.19
N THR A 84 -5.73 3.83 -14.39
CA THR A 84 -5.26 5.20 -14.53
C THR A 84 -6.22 6.16 -13.81
N LYS A 85 -7.52 5.96 -13.98
CA LYS A 85 -8.53 6.78 -13.32
C LYS A 85 -8.50 6.56 -11.80
N GLU A 86 -8.36 5.31 -11.38
CA GLU A 86 -8.29 5.01 -9.94
C GLU A 86 -7.06 5.67 -9.31
N LEU A 87 -5.94 5.68 -10.01
CA LEU A 87 -4.73 6.32 -9.51
C LEU A 87 -4.94 7.81 -9.27
N GLU A 88 -5.69 8.48 -10.16
CA GLU A 88 -6.03 9.89 -9.96
C GLU A 88 -6.79 10.09 -8.65
N GLY A 89 -7.77 9.21 -8.39
CA GLY A 89 -8.54 9.27 -7.14
C GLY A 89 -7.70 9.01 -5.91
N ILE A 90 -6.79 8.02 -6.00
CA ILE A 90 -5.87 7.72 -4.89
C ILE A 90 -5.00 8.93 -4.56
N ARG A 91 -4.47 9.59 -5.60
CA ARG A 91 -3.61 10.76 -5.41
C ARG A 91 -4.37 11.94 -4.85
N ALA A 92 -5.62 12.13 -5.26
CA ALA A 92 -6.47 13.18 -4.70
C ALA A 92 -6.74 12.93 -3.22
N ASN A 93 -7.07 11.70 -2.85
CA ASN A 93 -7.29 11.35 -1.45
C ASN A 93 -6.02 11.53 -0.62
N LYS A 94 -4.87 11.14 -1.18
CA LYS A 94 -3.59 11.30 -0.50
C LYS A 94 -3.34 12.78 -0.18
N MET A 95 -3.57 13.64 -1.17
CA MET A 95 -3.39 15.08 -0.98
C MET A 95 -4.33 15.63 0.09
N ASP A 96 -5.58 15.19 0.09
CA ASP A 96 -6.56 15.63 1.09
C ASP A 96 -6.11 15.26 2.50
N TYR A 97 -5.65 14.03 2.70
CA TYR A 97 -5.17 13.60 4.02
C TYR A 97 -3.93 14.37 4.44
N GLU A 98 -3.02 14.64 3.51
CA GLU A 98 -1.83 15.43 3.81
C GLU A 98 -2.22 16.83 4.27
N MET A 99 -3.16 17.46 3.57
CA MET A 99 -3.64 18.79 3.93
C MET A 99 -4.32 18.82 5.28
N GLU A 100 -5.16 17.82 5.55
CA GLU A 100 -5.83 17.72 6.85
C GLU A 100 -4.83 17.60 8.00
N LEU A 101 -3.76 16.84 7.79
CA LEU A 101 -2.75 16.66 8.81
C LEU A 101 -1.94 17.93 9.08
N GLU A 102 -1.86 18.83 8.08
CA GLU A 102 -1.15 20.08 8.23
C GLU A 102 -1.94 21.15 8.96
N THR A 103 -3.27 21.04 9.03
CA THR A 103 -4.11 22.09 9.61
C THR A 103 -3.93 22.27 11.11
N GLY A 104 -3.50 21.22 11.81
CA GLY A 104 -3.30 21.31 13.25
C GLY A 104 -4.58 21.36 14.07
N THR A 105 -5.74 21.18 13.44
CA THR A 105 -7.04 21.26 14.12
C THR A 105 -7.60 19.91 14.53
N LEU A 106 -6.91 18.82 14.19
CA LEU A 106 -7.39 17.48 14.49
C LEU A 106 -7.11 17.09 15.94
N THR A 107 -8.04 16.35 16.53
CA THR A 107 -7.78 15.71 17.84
C THR A 107 -6.73 14.60 17.64
N PRO A 108 -6.07 14.15 18.72
CA PRO A 108 -5.11 13.05 18.58
C PRO A 108 -5.70 11.82 17.93
N SER A 109 -6.93 11.48 18.25
CA SER A 109 -7.62 10.33 17.69
C SER A 109 -7.88 10.51 16.19
N GLN A 110 -8.35 11.69 15.78
CA GLN A 110 -8.56 12.02 14.38
C GLN A 110 -7.24 12.00 13.60
N ARG A 111 -6.19 12.53 14.20
CA ARG A 111 -4.87 12.56 13.58
C ARG A 111 -4.34 11.15 13.33
N SER A 112 -4.50 10.28 14.31
CA SER A 112 -4.08 8.89 14.17
C SER A 112 -4.83 8.20 13.02
N TYR A 113 -6.13 8.44 12.93
CA TYR A 113 -6.95 7.89 11.85
C TYR A 113 -6.49 8.42 10.48
N ARG A 114 -6.25 9.72 10.37
CA ARG A 114 -5.80 10.32 9.11
C ARG A 114 -4.44 9.81 8.68
N LYS A 115 -3.53 9.63 9.64
CA LYS A 115 -2.20 9.07 9.33
C LYS A 115 -2.31 7.65 8.79
N ASP A 116 -3.20 6.85 9.38
CA ASP A 116 -3.41 5.48 8.94
C ASP A 116 -3.99 5.44 7.53
N GLU A 117 -4.94 6.34 7.22
CA GLU A 117 -5.52 6.43 5.89
C GLU A 117 -4.50 6.93 4.86
N LEU A 118 -3.65 7.87 5.25
CA LEU A 118 -2.59 8.36 4.38
C LEU A 118 -1.61 7.24 4.04
N LYS A 119 -1.26 6.43 5.03
CA LYS A 119 -0.42 5.25 4.84
C LYS A 119 -1.03 4.31 3.79
N MET A 120 -2.33 4.07 3.92
CA MET A 120 -3.06 3.22 2.97
C MET A 120 -2.99 3.79 1.56
N CYS A 121 -3.18 5.11 1.40
CA CYS A 121 -3.11 5.76 0.10
C CYS A 121 -1.72 5.62 -0.52
N LYS A 122 -0.68 5.77 0.27
CA LYS A 122 0.70 5.70 -0.22
C LYS A 122 1.03 4.30 -0.76
N VAL A 123 0.64 3.26 -0.03
CA VAL A 123 0.91 1.89 -0.50
C VAL A 123 0.02 1.53 -1.67
N HIS A 124 -1.22 1.98 -1.67
CA HIS A 124 -2.14 1.74 -2.79
C HIS A 124 -1.61 2.41 -4.07
N GLU A 125 -1.09 3.63 -3.93
CA GLU A 125 -0.48 4.33 -5.06
C GLU A 125 0.66 3.51 -5.66
N LYS A 126 1.53 2.96 -4.82
CA LYS A 126 2.64 2.14 -5.29
C LYS A 126 2.15 0.91 -6.07
N MET A 127 1.14 0.24 -5.55
CA MET A 127 0.59 -0.93 -6.23
C MET A 127 -0.05 -0.56 -7.57
N ALA A 128 -0.79 0.54 -7.60
CA ALA A 128 -1.45 0.98 -8.83
C ALA A 128 -0.44 1.37 -9.90
N VAL A 129 0.59 2.11 -9.53
CA VAL A 129 1.65 2.52 -10.46
C VAL A 129 2.34 1.30 -11.04
N HIS A 130 2.64 0.32 -10.19
CA HIS A 130 3.30 -0.91 -10.64
C HIS A 130 2.44 -1.67 -11.65
N LEU A 131 1.15 -1.82 -11.35
CA LEU A 131 0.23 -2.52 -12.24
C LEU A 131 0.08 -1.76 -13.57
N ILE A 132 -0.05 -0.44 -13.53
CA ILE A 132 -0.15 0.38 -14.73
C ILE A 132 1.09 0.21 -15.60
N SER A 133 2.27 0.15 -15.00
CA SER A 133 3.51 -0.08 -15.74
C SER A 133 3.50 -1.40 -16.49
N LYS A 134 3.02 -2.45 -15.82
CA LYS A 134 2.91 -3.76 -16.45
C LYS A 134 1.90 -3.77 -17.59
N LEU A 135 0.77 -3.08 -17.39
CA LEU A 135 -0.25 -2.96 -18.45
C LEU A 135 0.31 -2.23 -19.65
N GLN A 136 1.09 -1.16 -19.43
CA GLN A 136 1.71 -0.41 -20.53
C GLN A 136 2.66 -1.28 -21.35
N VAL A 137 3.46 -2.08 -20.68
CA VAL A 137 4.38 -3.00 -21.36
C VAL A 137 3.61 -3.98 -22.24
N LYS A 138 2.52 -4.53 -21.69
CA LYS A 138 1.69 -5.49 -22.41
C LYS A 138 1.03 -4.85 -23.64
N ILE A 139 0.53 -3.63 -23.49
CA ILE A 139 -0.11 -2.90 -24.58
C ILE A 139 0.90 -2.65 -25.72
N LYS A 140 2.11 -2.23 -25.36
CA LYS A 140 3.15 -1.97 -26.34
C LYS A 140 3.52 -3.24 -27.11
N SER A 141 3.68 -4.37 -26.41
CA SER A 141 3.99 -5.63 -27.07
C SER A 141 2.86 -6.12 -27.94
N GLY A 142 1.61 -5.86 -27.55
CA GLY A 142 0.45 -6.30 -28.34
C GLY A 142 0.19 -5.51 -29.59
N ARG A 143 0.88 -4.40 -29.78
CA ARG A 143 0.68 -3.53 -30.95
C ARG A 143 1.52 -3.91 -32.15
N ARG A 144 2.33 -4.90 -32.05
CA ARG A 144 3.16 -5.33 -33.17
C ARG A 144 2.40 -6.17 -34.17
#